data_c01af5138c336fe2409ecb593333a9af
#
_entry.id   c01af5138c336fe2409ecb593333a9af
#
_cell.length_a   1.000
_cell.length_b   1.000
_cell.length_c   1.000
_cell.angle_alpha   90.00
_cell.angle_beta   90.00
_cell.angle_gamma   90.00
#
_symmetry.space_group_name_H-M   'P 1'
#
loop_
_entity.id
_entity.type
_entity.pdbx_description
1 polymer ?
#
loop_
_entity_poly.entity_id
_entity_poly.type
_entity_poly.pdbx_seq_one_letter_code
_entity_poly.pdbx_strand_id
1 'polypeptide(L)'
;MAKAQIMYKTPFAKASNQDEILEFMQQNNFITLIGFDGEYPVVTQVPVQTVTDGDSIKLTGHIMTKTDHCRAFEQNPNVMAVFTGAHAYISASVYEKPASVSTWNYKTVQAKGTIRLMDSEETYQVIKALTDQYEHPETSPAAFNKMDEVYIQKHLQAITGFEVLVQQIDHVFKMSQNHSIKNQQSIIANLEKSKDPVARQLAKEMKKNL
;
A
#
# COMPACT_ATOMS: atom_id res chain seq x y z
N MET A 1 24.05 17.46 -15.14
CA MET A 1 22.64 17.72 -14.83
C MET A 1 22.29 17.04 -13.51
N ALA A 2 21.78 17.77 -12.51
CA ALA A 2 21.31 17.16 -11.28
C ALA A 2 20.17 16.19 -11.61
N LYS A 3 20.24 14.91 -11.14
CA LYS A 3 19.13 13.97 -11.28
C LYS A 3 17.90 14.59 -10.60
N ALA A 4 16.78 14.68 -11.33
CA ALA A 4 15.52 15.14 -10.75
C ALA A 4 15.21 14.31 -9.50
N GLN A 5 14.77 14.98 -8.45
CA GLN A 5 14.38 14.31 -7.22
C GLN A 5 13.05 13.58 -7.47
N ILE A 6 13.07 12.25 -7.40
CA ILE A 6 11.95 11.40 -7.87
C ILE A 6 10.74 11.46 -6.93
N MET A 7 10.93 11.79 -5.64
CA MET A 7 9.89 11.88 -4.62
C MET A 7 10.27 12.92 -3.57
N TYR A 8 9.28 13.40 -2.79
CA TYR A 8 9.53 14.29 -1.66
C TYR A 8 10.45 13.61 -0.63
N LYS A 9 11.75 13.94 -0.69
CA LYS A 9 12.81 13.32 0.15
C LYS A 9 13.32 14.34 1.17
N THR A 10 12.58 14.54 2.25
CA THR A 10 13.13 15.26 3.39
C THR A 10 13.93 14.30 4.29
N PRO A 11 15.05 14.74 4.88
CA PRO A 11 15.90 13.87 5.69
C PRO A 11 15.18 13.22 6.87
N PHE A 12 14.15 13.86 7.40
CA PHE A 12 13.38 13.42 8.58
C PHE A 12 12.14 12.57 8.24
N ALA A 13 11.66 12.57 6.99
CA ALA A 13 10.45 11.84 6.61
C ALA A 13 10.77 10.48 5.99
N LYS A 14 11.56 9.67 6.71
CA LYS A 14 12.02 8.35 6.27
C LYS A 14 11.59 7.27 7.26
N ALA A 15 11.46 6.05 6.76
CA ALA A 15 11.43 4.84 7.58
C ALA A 15 12.77 4.65 8.29
N SER A 16 12.75 4.01 9.44
CA SER A 16 13.95 3.72 10.23
C SER A 16 14.83 2.64 9.56
N ASN A 17 14.20 1.67 8.91
CA ASN A 17 14.85 0.56 8.22
C ASN A 17 13.93 -0.03 7.14
N GLN A 18 14.39 -1.07 6.45
CA GLN A 18 13.64 -1.76 5.41
C GLN A 18 12.46 -2.57 5.98
N ASP A 19 12.61 -3.13 7.18
CA ASP A 19 11.55 -3.94 7.81
C ASP A 19 10.32 -3.08 8.10
N GLU A 20 10.50 -1.82 8.54
CA GLU A 20 9.38 -0.88 8.74
C GLU A 20 8.62 -0.61 7.43
N ILE A 21 9.32 -0.56 6.29
CA ILE A 21 8.69 -0.39 4.98
C ILE A 21 7.87 -1.63 4.61
N LEU A 22 8.44 -2.83 4.80
CA LEU A 22 7.76 -4.09 4.50
C LEU A 22 6.53 -4.29 5.40
N GLU A 23 6.67 -4.05 6.70
CA GLU A 23 5.54 -4.08 7.65
C GLU A 23 4.43 -3.12 7.22
N PHE A 24 4.79 -1.89 6.82
CA PHE A 24 3.84 -0.92 6.33
C PHE A 24 3.12 -1.40 5.06
N MET A 25 3.83 -1.99 4.10
CA MET A 25 3.22 -2.55 2.89
C MET A 25 2.26 -3.70 3.21
N GLN A 26 2.62 -4.59 4.13
CA GLN A 26 1.76 -5.71 4.57
C GLN A 26 0.50 -5.23 5.30
N GLN A 27 0.61 -4.20 6.14
CA GLN A 27 -0.52 -3.64 6.88
C GLN A 27 -1.46 -2.79 6.02
N ASN A 28 -0.99 -2.25 4.89
CA ASN A 28 -1.76 -1.38 3.99
C ASN A 28 -1.90 -2.02 2.60
N ASN A 29 -2.27 -3.29 2.57
CA ASN A 29 -2.23 -4.15 1.40
C ASN A 29 -3.36 -3.94 0.37
N PHE A 30 -4.33 -3.06 0.62
CA PHE A 30 -5.30 -2.61 -0.39
C PHE A 30 -4.73 -1.39 -1.10
N ILE A 31 -4.11 -1.62 -2.24
CA ILE A 31 -3.27 -0.65 -2.94
C ILE A 31 -3.95 -0.01 -4.14
N THR A 32 -3.38 1.11 -4.58
CA THR A 32 -3.63 1.65 -5.91
C THR A 32 -2.54 1.16 -6.86
N LEU A 33 -2.92 0.36 -7.86
CA LEU A 33 -2.01 -0.14 -8.90
C LEU A 33 -2.20 0.73 -10.15
N ILE A 34 -1.10 1.28 -10.66
CA ILE A 34 -1.06 2.24 -11.76
C ILE A 34 -0.20 1.68 -12.88
N GLY A 35 -0.73 1.69 -14.10
CA GLY A 35 -0.02 1.42 -15.34
C GLY A 35 -0.22 2.54 -16.35
N PHE A 36 0.07 2.27 -17.63
CA PHE A 36 -0.06 3.24 -18.72
C PHE A 36 -0.46 2.52 -20.01
N ASP A 37 -1.54 2.96 -20.64
CA ASP A 37 -2.10 2.33 -21.85
C ASP A 37 -1.49 2.88 -23.15
N GLY A 38 -0.54 3.80 -23.04
CA GLY A 38 0.08 4.50 -24.18
C GLY A 38 -0.44 5.92 -24.35
N GLU A 39 -1.59 6.27 -23.79
CA GLU A 39 -2.20 7.59 -23.85
C GLU A 39 -2.47 8.15 -22.44
N TYR A 40 -3.11 7.35 -21.56
CA TYR A 40 -3.43 7.74 -20.20
C TYR A 40 -2.91 6.74 -19.14
N PRO A 41 -2.66 7.23 -17.90
CA PRO A 41 -2.50 6.31 -16.76
C PRO A 41 -3.80 5.52 -16.54
N VAL A 42 -3.67 4.20 -16.41
CA VAL A 42 -4.77 3.32 -15.99
C VAL A 42 -4.59 2.98 -14.52
N VAL A 43 -5.69 2.92 -13.77
CA VAL A 43 -5.65 2.81 -12.31
C VAL A 43 -6.69 1.80 -11.83
N THR A 44 -6.28 0.91 -10.93
CA THR A 44 -7.20 0.02 -10.21
C THR A 44 -6.82 -0.09 -8.74
N GLN A 45 -7.80 -0.37 -7.86
CA GLN A 45 -7.56 -0.70 -6.47
C GLN A 45 -7.70 -2.20 -6.27
N VAL A 46 -6.69 -2.81 -5.68
CA VAL A 46 -6.63 -4.26 -5.49
C VAL A 46 -5.96 -4.63 -4.17
N PRO A 47 -6.39 -5.71 -3.51
CA PRO A 47 -5.62 -6.30 -2.42
C PRO A 47 -4.41 -7.03 -3.01
N VAL A 48 -3.27 -6.94 -2.32
CA VAL A 48 -2.06 -7.67 -2.67
C VAL A 48 -1.47 -8.38 -1.46
N GLN A 49 -0.76 -9.46 -1.71
CA GLN A 49 0.18 -10.03 -0.75
C GLN A 49 1.59 -9.55 -1.09
N THR A 50 2.32 -9.10 -0.08
CA THR A 50 3.74 -8.77 -0.19
C THR A 50 4.55 -9.99 0.22
N VAL A 51 5.25 -10.58 -0.72
CA VAL A 51 6.10 -11.77 -0.53
C VAL A 51 7.56 -11.37 -0.68
N THR A 52 8.41 -11.83 0.23
CA THR A 52 9.85 -11.66 0.15
C THR A 52 10.51 -13.01 -0.17
N ASP A 53 11.43 -13.01 -1.13
CA ASP A 53 12.23 -14.17 -1.51
C ASP A 53 13.69 -13.71 -1.61
N GLY A 54 14.48 -13.95 -0.56
CA GLY A 54 15.77 -13.32 -0.37
C GLY A 54 15.67 -11.80 -0.40
N ASP A 55 16.43 -11.15 -1.28
CA ASP A 55 16.39 -9.68 -1.47
C ASP A 55 15.26 -9.21 -2.39
N SER A 56 14.53 -10.12 -3.00
CA SER A 56 13.45 -9.80 -3.94
C SER A 56 12.14 -9.57 -3.21
N ILE A 57 11.41 -8.54 -3.63
CA ILE A 57 10.05 -8.25 -3.15
C ILE A 57 9.09 -8.44 -4.31
N LYS A 58 8.05 -9.23 -4.08
CA LYS A 58 6.98 -9.50 -5.03
C LYS A 58 5.64 -9.10 -4.44
N LEU A 59 4.78 -8.54 -5.29
CA LEU A 59 3.38 -8.29 -4.95
C LEU A 59 2.53 -9.22 -5.79
N THR A 60 1.67 -10.01 -5.16
CA THR A 60 0.74 -10.90 -5.86
C THR A 60 -0.70 -10.48 -5.57
N GLY A 61 -1.56 -10.58 -6.57
CA GLY A 61 -2.96 -10.22 -6.48
C GLY A 61 -3.71 -10.69 -7.73
N HIS A 62 -4.94 -10.20 -7.92
CA HIS A 62 -5.72 -10.50 -9.13
C HIS A 62 -6.51 -9.29 -9.61
N ILE A 63 -6.85 -9.28 -10.88
CA ILE A 63 -7.67 -8.26 -11.56
C ILE A 63 -8.71 -8.93 -12.46
N MET A 64 -9.72 -8.15 -12.88
CA MET A 64 -10.68 -8.60 -13.90
C MET A 64 -10.02 -8.63 -15.28
N THR A 65 -10.22 -9.70 -16.04
CA THR A 65 -9.59 -9.93 -17.36
C THR A 65 -10.02 -8.94 -18.45
N LYS A 66 -11.28 -8.48 -18.43
CA LYS A 66 -11.84 -7.64 -19.50
C LYS A 66 -11.89 -6.16 -19.12
N THR A 67 -10.75 -5.61 -18.67
CA THR A 67 -10.64 -4.23 -18.24
C THR A 67 -9.56 -3.49 -19.04
N ASP A 68 -9.59 -2.17 -19.01
CA ASP A 68 -8.59 -1.30 -19.64
C ASP A 68 -7.21 -1.51 -19.02
N HIS A 69 -7.14 -1.59 -17.69
CA HIS A 69 -5.87 -1.81 -16.97
C HIS A 69 -5.27 -3.20 -17.24
N CYS A 70 -6.10 -4.27 -17.39
CA CYS A 70 -5.59 -5.58 -17.77
C CYS A 70 -4.89 -5.53 -19.14
N ARG A 71 -5.53 -4.91 -20.15
CA ARG A 71 -4.94 -4.72 -21.49
C ARG A 71 -3.69 -3.85 -21.46
N ALA A 72 -3.69 -2.78 -20.65
CA ALA A 72 -2.53 -1.91 -20.53
C ALA A 72 -1.33 -2.66 -19.94
N PHE A 73 -1.54 -3.50 -18.94
CA PHE A 73 -0.47 -4.29 -18.32
C PHE A 73 0.11 -5.36 -19.27
N GLU A 74 -0.70 -5.91 -20.18
CA GLU A 74 -0.21 -6.80 -21.25
C GLU A 74 0.73 -6.07 -22.23
N GLN A 75 0.43 -4.81 -22.54
CA GLN A 75 1.17 -4.01 -23.51
C GLN A 75 2.39 -3.32 -22.90
N ASN A 76 2.27 -2.87 -21.66
CA ASN A 76 3.31 -2.18 -20.92
C ASN A 76 3.40 -2.73 -19.48
N PRO A 77 4.40 -3.58 -19.20
CA PRO A 77 4.51 -4.21 -17.89
C PRO A 77 5.03 -3.28 -16.78
N ASN A 78 5.41 -2.04 -17.09
CA ASN A 78 5.88 -1.10 -16.08
C ASN A 78 4.72 -0.55 -15.25
N VAL A 79 4.72 -0.83 -13.95
CA VAL A 79 3.67 -0.42 -13.03
C VAL A 79 4.21 0.25 -11.78
N MET A 80 3.32 0.99 -11.11
CA MET A 80 3.57 1.53 -9.78
C MET A 80 2.45 1.08 -8.84
N ALA A 81 2.82 0.43 -7.75
CA ALA A 81 1.94 0.12 -6.63
C ALA A 81 2.08 1.21 -5.56
N VAL A 82 0.97 1.85 -5.18
CA VAL A 82 0.94 2.90 -4.16
C VAL A 82 0.22 2.38 -2.93
N PHE A 83 0.97 2.28 -1.83
CA PHE A 83 0.48 1.94 -0.51
C PHE A 83 0.22 3.24 0.26
N THR A 84 -0.98 3.40 0.77
CA THR A 84 -1.40 4.61 1.51
C THR A 84 -1.81 4.23 2.91
N GLY A 85 -1.14 4.82 3.90
CA GLY A 85 -1.46 4.64 5.32
C GLY A 85 -2.28 5.80 5.89
N ALA A 86 -2.32 5.86 7.22
CA ALA A 86 -2.99 6.92 7.94
C ALA A 86 -2.41 8.28 7.61
N HIS A 87 -3.28 9.29 7.52
CA HIS A 87 -2.93 10.67 7.20
C HIS A 87 -3.87 11.64 7.91
N ALA A 88 -3.38 12.82 8.24
CA ALA A 88 -4.20 13.89 8.82
C ALA A 88 -3.59 15.26 8.62
N TYR A 89 -4.45 16.28 8.61
CA TYR A 89 -4.07 17.68 8.72
C TYR A 89 -3.57 17.99 10.12
N ILE A 90 -2.44 18.66 10.19
CA ILE A 90 -1.80 19.10 11.43
C ILE A 90 -1.89 20.62 11.51
N SER A 91 -2.77 21.10 12.39
CA SER A 91 -2.92 22.53 12.62
C SER A 91 -1.74 23.08 13.41
N ALA A 92 -1.20 24.20 12.97
CA ALA A 92 -0.18 24.91 13.71
C ALA A 92 -0.68 25.49 15.05
N SER A 93 -2.00 25.58 15.25
CA SER A 93 -2.60 26.04 16.51
C SER A 93 -2.23 25.20 17.72
N VAL A 94 -1.79 23.94 17.51
CA VAL A 94 -1.37 23.04 18.59
C VAL A 94 0.13 23.12 18.91
N TYR A 95 0.89 23.94 18.16
CA TYR A 95 2.33 24.11 18.39
C TYR A 95 2.60 25.11 19.50
N GLU A 96 3.78 25.01 20.13
CA GLU A 96 4.26 25.98 21.11
C GLU A 96 4.32 27.40 20.53
N LYS A 97 4.52 27.54 19.22
CA LYS A 97 4.46 28.80 18.47
C LYS A 97 3.36 28.70 17.42
N PRO A 98 2.12 29.10 17.71
CA PRO A 98 0.98 28.95 16.79
C PRO A 98 1.13 29.73 15.46
N ALA A 99 1.92 30.81 15.45
CA ALA A 99 2.26 31.54 14.23
C ALA A 99 3.27 30.77 13.36
N SER A 100 2.91 29.55 13.01
CA SER A 100 3.69 28.60 12.20
C SER A 100 2.84 28.08 11.06
N VAL A 101 3.44 27.29 10.16
CA VAL A 101 2.74 26.70 9.01
C VAL A 101 2.13 25.37 9.39
N SER A 102 0.83 25.22 9.13
CA SER A 102 0.12 23.94 9.21
C SER A 102 0.59 23.00 8.10
N THR A 103 0.39 21.68 8.28
CA THR A 103 0.86 20.67 7.32
C THR A 103 -0.01 19.44 7.34
N TRP A 104 0.34 18.45 6.50
CA TRP A 104 -0.18 17.09 6.56
C TRP A 104 0.91 16.13 7.04
N ASN A 105 0.55 15.24 7.96
CA ASN A 105 1.32 14.03 8.24
C ASN A 105 0.70 12.86 7.52
N TYR A 106 1.53 11.97 7.01
CA TYR A 106 1.11 10.79 6.26
C TYR A 106 2.26 9.78 6.11
N LYS A 107 1.90 8.53 5.87
CA LYS A 107 2.83 7.49 5.42
C LYS A 107 2.38 6.98 4.06
N THR A 108 3.33 6.84 3.13
CA THR A 108 3.10 6.21 1.81
C THR A 108 4.35 5.50 1.33
N VAL A 109 4.14 4.40 0.61
CA VAL A 109 5.18 3.68 -0.13
C VAL A 109 4.77 3.60 -1.59
N GLN A 110 5.71 3.85 -2.49
CA GLN A 110 5.57 3.67 -3.94
C GLN A 110 6.55 2.60 -4.39
N ALA A 111 6.02 1.45 -4.79
CA ALA A 111 6.80 0.34 -5.32
C ALA A 111 6.66 0.31 -6.84
N LYS A 112 7.76 0.56 -7.56
CA LYS A 112 7.83 0.45 -9.02
C LYS A 112 8.38 -0.90 -9.39
N GLY A 113 7.82 -1.50 -10.44
CA GLY A 113 8.25 -2.81 -10.89
C GLY A 113 7.65 -3.21 -12.22
N THR A 114 7.88 -4.45 -12.59
CA THR A 114 7.28 -5.06 -13.78
C THR A 114 6.22 -6.06 -13.36
N ILE A 115 5.02 -5.91 -13.95
CA ILE A 115 3.91 -6.83 -13.77
C ILE A 115 3.98 -7.96 -14.78
N ARG A 116 3.66 -9.17 -14.35
CA ARG A 116 3.40 -10.34 -15.17
C ARG A 116 2.00 -10.85 -14.85
N LEU A 117 1.20 -11.04 -15.87
CA LEU A 117 -0.09 -11.71 -15.73
C LEU A 117 0.14 -13.22 -15.65
N MET A 118 -0.66 -13.90 -14.86
CA MET A 118 -0.55 -15.29 -14.52
C MET A 118 -1.52 -16.15 -15.35
N ASP A 119 -1.20 -17.42 -15.53
CA ASP A 119 -2.12 -18.40 -16.09
C ASP A 119 -3.21 -18.81 -15.07
N SER A 120 -4.09 -19.72 -15.48
CA SER A 120 -5.23 -20.15 -14.66
C SER A 120 -4.80 -20.88 -13.40
N GLU A 121 -3.75 -21.72 -13.46
CA GLU A 121 -3.26 -22.47 -12.31
C GLU A 121 -2.59 -21.54 -11.29
N GLU A 122 -1.72 -20.65 -11.75
CA GLU A 122 -1.10 -19.63 -10.91
C GLU A 122 -2.16 -18.71 -10.29
N THR A 123 -3.18 -18.31 -11.07
CA THR A 123 -4.31 -17.49 -10.59
C THR A 123 -5.08 -18.21 -9.48
N TYR A 124 -5.34 -19.51 -9.64
CA TYR A 124 -5.98 -20.34 -8.61
C TYR A 124 -5.19 -20.28 -7.28
N GLN A 125 -3.86 -20.43 -7.33
CA GLN A 125 -3.02 -20.39 -6.14
C GLN A 125 -3.03 -19.00 -5.47
N VAL A 126 -3.02 -17.91 -6.25
CA VAL A 126 -3.12 -16.54 -5.73
C VAL A 126 -4.46 -16.31 -5.02
N ILE A 127 -5.58 -16.74 -5.63
CA ILE A 127 -6.91 -16.59 -5.02
C ILE A 127 -7.01 -17.41 -3.74
N LYS A 128 -6.50 -18.64 -3.77
CA LYS A 128 -6.45 -19.48 -2.56
C LYS A 128 -5.68 -18.78 -1.44
N ALA A 129 -4.48 -18.29 -1.71
CA ALA A 129 -3.64 -17.64 -0.73
C ALA A 129 -4.29 -16.35 -0.17
N LEU A 130 -4.91 -15.52 -1.04
CA LEU A 130 -5.65 -14.32 -0.62
C LEU A 130 -6.87 -14.68 0.23
N THR A 131 -7.62 -15.71 -0.13
CA THR A 131 -8.77 -16.16 0.66
C THR A 131 -8.33 -16.68 2.02
N ASP A 132 -7.30 -17.52 2.08
CA ASP A 132 -6.77 -18.09 3.32
C ASP A 132 -6.19 -16.99 4.25
N GLN A 133 -5.78 -15.83 3.72
CA GLN A 133 -5.33 -14.70 4.53
C GLN A 133 -6.48 -14.04 5.33
N TYR A 134 -7.69 -14.00 4.76
CA TYR A 134 -8.84 -13.32 5.36
C TYR A 134 -9.84 -14.31 5.98
N GLU A 135 -9.90 -15.52 5.47
CA GLU A 135 -10.80 -16.56 5.90
C GLU A 135 -10.04 -17.71 6.58
N HIS A 136 -10.28 -17.90 7.87
CA HIS A 136 -9.65 -19.00 8.60
C HIS A 136 -10.08 -20.36 8.04
N PRO A 137 -9.14 -21.20 7.51
CA PRO A 137 -9.48 -22.47 6.84
C PRO A 137 -10.31 -23.44 7.69
N GLU A 138 -10.11 -23.44 9.01
CA GLU A 138 -10.78 -24.37 9.93
C GLU A 138 -12.16 -23.85 10.37
N THR A 139 -12.32 -22.56 10.60
CA THR A 139 -13.50 -21.98 11.27
C THR A 139 -14.43 -21.21 10.35
N SER A 140 -13.93 -20.59 9.27
CA SER A 140 -14.78 -19.82 8.37
C SER A 140 -15.63 -20.75 7.48
N PRO A 141 -16.94 -20.47 7.32
CA PRO A 141 -17.76 -21.15 6.32
C PRO A 141 -17.39 -20.77 4.88
N ALA A 142 -16.68 -19.65 4.69
CA ALA A 142 -16.23 -19.13 3.40
C ALA A 142 -14.75 -19.48 3.10
N ALA A 143 -14.15 -20.39 3.86
CA ALA A 143 -12.78 -20.84 3.64
C ALA A 143 -12.65 -21.49 2.25
N PHE A 144 -11.53 -21.25 1.57
CA PHE A 144 -11.29 -21.72 0.21
C PHE A 144 -11.47 -23.23 0.05
N ASN A 145 -11.00 -24.02 1.01
CA ASN A 145 -11.11 -25.48 1.01
C ASN A 145 -12.56 -26.02 1.19
N LYS A 146 -13.53 -25.13 1.45
CA LYS A 146 -14.96 -25.47 1.58
C LYS A 146 -15.77 -25.04 0.36
N MET A 147 -15.15 -24.34 -0.60
CA MET A 147 -15.81 -23.91 -1.83
C MET A 147 -15.93 -25.06 -2.81
N ASP A 148 -17.02 -25.06 -3.58
CA ASP A 148 -17.23 -26.00 -4.68
C ASP A 148 -16.24 -25.70 -5.82
N GLU A 149 -15.56 -26.74 -6.33
CA GLU A 149 -14.55 -26.60 -7.37
C GLU A 149 -15.12 -26.05 -8.69
N VAL A 150 -16.32 -26.44 -9.06
CA VAL A 150 -17.00 -25.94 -10.29
C VAL A 150 -17.29 -24.44 -10.15
N TYR A 151 -17.68 -24.02 -8.94
CA TYR A 151 -17.88 -22.62 -8.63
C TYR A 151 -16.57 -21.84 -8.76
N ILE A 152 -15.47 -22.32 -8.20
CA ILE A 152 -14.15 -21.70 -8.30
C ILE A 152 -13.74 -21.55 -9.76
N GLN A 153 -13.75 -22.64 -10.53
CA GLN A 153 -13.34 -22.67 -11.93
C GLN A 153 -14.16 -21.71 -12.81
N LYS A 154 -15.46 -21.59 -12.55
CA LYS A 154 -16.32 -20.62 -13.25
C LYS A 154 -15.88 -19.18 -13.00
N HIS A 155 -15.51 -18.83 -11.76
CA HIS A 155 -15.11 -17.47 -11.39
C HIS A 155 -13.71 -17.12 -11.86
N LEU A 156 -12.78 -18.09 -11.92
CA LEU A 156 -11.45 -17.92 -12.47
C LEU A 156 -11.45 -17.44 -13.94
N GLN A 157 -12.48 -17.76 -14.71
CA GLN A 157 -12.59 -17.30 -16.11
C GLN A 157 -12.74 -15.77 -16.25
N ALA A 158 -13.16 -15.08 -15.20
CA ALA A 158 -13.38 -13.64 -15.21
C ALA A 158 -12.20 -12.82 -14.67
N ILE A 159 -11.20 -13.51 -14.10
CA ILE A 159 -10.07 -12.86 -13.42
C ILE A 159 -8.74 -13.43 -13.91
N THR A 160 -7.67 -12.68 -13.70
CA THR A 160 -6.30 -13.15 -13.88
C THR A 160 -5.45 -12.73 -12.70
N GLY A 161 -4.64 -13.64 -12.20
CA GLY A 161 -3.62 -13.33 -11.21
C GLY A 161 -2.51 -12.47 -11.81
N PHE A 162 -1.80 -11.79 -10.96
CA PHE A 162 -0.60 -11.07 -11.35
C PHE A 162 0.49 -11.16 -10.28
N GLU A 163 1.72 -11.00 -10.73
CA GLU A 163 2.90 -10.78 -9.90
C GLU A 163 3.58 -9.48 -10.34
N VAL A 164 3.89 -8.60 -9.42
CA VAL A 164 4.77 -7.45 -9.66
C VAL A 164 6.12 -7.75 -9.02
N LEU A 165 7.17 -7.87 -9.84
CA LEU A 165 8.54 -7.87 -9.35
C LEU A 165 8.97 -6.44 -9.05
N VAL A 166 9.11 -6.11 -7.77
CA VAL A 166 9.48 -4.76 -7.31
C VAL A 166 10.96 -4.50 -7.60
N GLN A 167 11.25 -3.41 -8.28
CA GLN A 167 12.59 -2.99 -8.69
C GLN A 167 13.08 -1.77 -7.92
N GLN A 168 12.15 -0.91 -7.47
CA GLN A 168 12.47 0.31 -6.73
C GLN A 168 11.36 0.60 -5.73
N ILE A 169 11.76 0.98 -4.53
CA ILE A 169 10.85 1.47 -3.49
C ILE A 169 11.23 2.90 -3.12
N ASP A 170 10.26 3.80 -3.23
CA ASP A 170 10.31 5.14 -2.67
C ASP A 170 9.27 5.26 -1.55
N HIS A 171 9.56 6.03 -0.49
CA HIS A 171 8.63 6.18 0.64
C HIS A 171 8.69 7.58 1.25
N VAL A 172 7.60 7.98 1.89
CA VAL A 172 7.51 9.16 2.76
C VAL A 172 6.80 8.76 4.04
N PHE A 173 7.50 8.86 5.17
CA PHE A 173 6.95 8.66 6.50
C PHE A 173 7.06 9.99 7.26
N LYS A 174 6.18 10.93 6.92
CA LYS A 174 6.15 12.28 7.48
C LYS A 174 5.24 12.31 8.71
N MET A 175 5.86 12.38 9.88
CA MET A 175 5.20 12.24 11.18
C MET A 175 5.58 13.38 12.14
N SER A 176 5.96 14.56 11.62
CA SER A 176 6.46 15.71 12.40
C SER A 176 7.74 15.44 13.19
N GLN A 177 8.60 14.53 12.72
CA GLN A 177 9.84 14.14 13.39
C GLN A 177 10.85 15.30 13.54
N ASN A 178 10.70 16.35 12.76
CA ASN A 178 11.50 17.59 12.83
C ASN A 178 11.04 18.59 13.90
N HIS A 179 9.94 18.31 14.60
CA HIS A 179 9.43 19.14 15.68
C HIS A 179 9.97 18.70 17.05
N SER A 180 9.92 19.63 18.05
CA SER A 180 10.23 19.27 19.44
C SER A 180 9.30 18.15 19.94
N ILE A 181 9.78 17.36 20.90
CA ILE A 181 8.97 16.29 21.55
C ILE A 181 7.67 16.88 22.10
N LYS A 182 7.69 18.08 22.67
CA LYS A 182 6.50 18.75 23.18
C LYS A 182 5.48 19.05 22.09
N ASN A 183 5.91 19.51 20.92
CA ASN A 183 5.03 19.71 19.77
C ASN A 183 4.47 18.39 19.28
N GLN A 184 5.30 17.34 19.17
CA GLN A 184 4.83 16.01 18.75
C GLN A 184 3.77 15.46 19.72
N GLN A 185 3.97 15.60 21.03
CA GLN A 185 2.98 15.20 22.04
C GLN A 185 1.68 16.01 21.92
N SER A 186 1.76 17.32 21.67
CA SER A 186 0.58 18.16 21.45
C SER A 186 -0.20 17.76 20.20
N ILE A 187 0.50 17.45 19.11
CA ILE A 187 -0.10 16.92 17.87
C ILE A 187 -0.84 15.61 18.16
N ILE A 188 -0.18 14.65 18.80
CA ILE A 188 -0.75 13.36 19.15
C ILE A 188 -2.02 13.52 19.98
N ALA A 189 -1.94 14.32 21.05
CA ALA A 189 -3.09 14.58 21.93
C ALA A 189 -4.28 15.23 21.20
N ASN A 190 -4.02 16.05 20.19
CA ASN A 190 -5.05 16.64 19.34
C ASN A 190 -5.68 15.61 18.39
N LEU A 191 -4.84 14.80 17.72
CA LEU A 191 -5.31 13.76 16.79
C LEU A 191 -6.13 12.67 17.51
N GLU A 192 -5.78 12.30 18.74
CA GLU A 192 -6.53 11.32 19.54
C GLU A 192 -7.97 11.75 19.84
N LYS A 193 -8.20 13.07 19.94
CA LYS A 193 -9.54 13.64 20.15
C LYS A 193 -10.35 13.79 18.86
N SER A 194 -9.75 13.51 17.71
CA SER A 194 -10.42 13.64 16.41
C SER A 194 -11.58 12.64 16.29
N LYS A 195 -12.66 13.08 15.64
CA LYS A 195 -13.76 12.20 15.22
C LYS A 195 -13.35 11.28 14.05
N ASP A 196 -12.36 11.70 13.27
CA ASP A 196 -11.83 10.93 12.14
C ASP A 196 -11.00 9.73 12.62
N PRO A 197 -11.38 8.49 12.32
CA PRO A 197 -10.64 7.30 12.70
C PRO A 197 -9.25 7.23 12.07
N VAL A 198 -9.05 7.80 10.87
CA VAL A 198 -7.76 7.84 10.18
C VAL A 198 -6.79 8.74 10.93
N ALA A 199 -7.26 9.91 11.42
CA ALA A 199 -6.45 10.79 12.25
C ALA A 199 -6.05 10.13 13.59
N ARG A 200 -6.96 9.38 14.23
CA ARG A 200 -6.63 8.62 15.46
C ARG A 200 -5.62 7.48 15.18
N GLN A 201 -5.71 6.85 14.02
CA GLN A 201 -4.72 5.84 13.61
C GLN A 201 -3.33 6.50 13.45
N LEU A 202 -3.27 7.67 12.81
CA LEU A 202 -2.02 8.44 12.69
C LEU A 202 -1.40 8.76 14.04
N ALA A 203 -2.22 9.14 15.05
CA ALA A 203 -1.73 9.38 16.41
C ALA A 203 -1.04 8.12 17.00
N LYS A 204 -1.59 6.93 16.77
CA LYS A 204 -0.98 5.66 17.21
C LYS A 204 0.36 5.41 16.51
N GLU A 205 0.45 5.69 15.21
CA GLU A 205 1.71 5.56 14.46
C GLU A 205 2.77 6.56 14.97
N MET A 206 2.37 7.80 15.24
CA MET A 206 3.28 8.82 15.79
C MET A 206 3.82 8.43 17.16
N LYS A 207 3.01 7.78 18.02
CA LYS A 207 3.45 7.32 19.35
C LYS A 207 4.55 6.25 19.29
N LYS A 208 4.58 5.42 18.26
CA LYS A 208 5.63 4.42 18.09
C LYS A 208 7.02 5.03 17.85
N ASN A 209 7.07 6.31 17.44
CA ASN A 209 8.30 7.00 17.06
C ASN A 209 8.78 8.03 18.12
N LEU A 210 8.11 8.11 19.29
CA LEU A 210 8.49 8.93 20.44
C LEU A 210 9.33 8.14 21.44
#